data_154829f74518599f2b07dbee5c9f85eb
#
_entry.id   154829f74518599f2b07dbee5c9f85eb
#
_cell.length_a   1.000
_cell.length_b   1.000
_cell.length_c   1.000
_cell.angle_alpha   90.00
_cell.angle_beta   90.00
_cell.angle_gamma   90.00
#
_symmetry.space_group_name_H-M   'P 1'
#
loop_
_entity.id
_entity.type
_entity.pdbx_description
1 polymer ?
#
loop_
_entity_poly.entity_id
_entity_poly.type
_entity_poly.pdbx_seq_one_letter_code
_entity_poly.pdbx_strand_id
1 'polypeptide(L)'
;VAHDNPVLRKGWLRLDALPSTNETAIHPPIGGRLSCGRRGVVASASSPSDANQVRPADIKYIAAMGDSFMTGYLSYSTHSEADDVLRNVMGNSFAMGGNDELERHITVANILRRLNPALIGYSTGLGLNEEQTNLNVALPGMWVDDLQRQARELIRRLRNYSARSLRDDWKLVHIFSGTRDISGFCMGQGGTDKQEYKRNLTEAIEILQNALPKTIISIIGVANFDFLWNAEKITNQSYKADVGFKMAGPCQISETLSQRRIEEYREANIEIVAEMALKSPKDHAIIVQHIFDDLWEPLRGSDGSFNTEFYAADSFHLSNYGNSLVAKQLWNQLVSPDSRKISNNAMMTDDNEPLLCPEYRCPFIRTPSNSIACVMTEENVIDGVL
;
A
#
# COMPACT_ATOMS: atom_id res chain seq x y z
N VAL A 1 6.72 26.43 -13.40
CA VAL A 1 8.19 26.48 -13.50
C VAL A 1 8.68 25.21 -12.85
N ALA A 2 9.04 24.22 -13.67
CA ALA A 2 9.55 22.95 -13.19
C ALA A 2 10.90 23.22 -12.51
N HIS A 3 11.01 22.98 -11.22
CA HIS A 3 12.28 22.89 -10.55
C HIS A 3 13.01 21.66 -11.08
N ASP A 4 14.04 21.88 -11.87
CA ASP A 4 14.98 20.87 -12.32
C ASP A 4 15.66 20.24 -11.09
N ASN A 5 15.21 19.07 -10.69
CA ASN A 5 15.88 18.27 -9.69
C ASN A 5 17.01 17.51 -10.41
N PRO A 6 18.29 17.84 -10.17
CA PRO A 6 19.43 17.26 -10.87
C PRO A 6 19.60 15.75 -10.61
N VAL A 7 18.93 15.19 -9.59
CA VAL A 7 18.96 13.75 -9.28
C VAL A 7 18.15 12.95 -10.31
N LEU A 8 17.11 13.55 -10.91
CA LEU A 8 16.29 12.87 -11.91
C LEU A 8 16.93 12.83 -13.32
N ARG A 9 17.94 13.67 -13.61
CA ARG A 9 18.57 13.72 -14.94
C ARG A 9 19.68 12.68 -15.16
N LYS A 10 20.20 12.03 -14.12
CA LYS A 10 21.29 11.03 -14.24
C LYS A 10 20.82 9.57 -14.23
N GLY A 11 19.52 9.30 -14.06
CA GLY A 11 18.96 7.97 -13.87
C GLY A 11 18.46 7.24 -15.14
N TRP A 12 18.77 7.72 -16.35
CA TRP A 12 18.47 6.97 -17.57
C TRP A 12 19.56 5.92 -17.82
N LEU A 13 19.63 4.91 -16.97
CA LEU A 13 20.45 3.73 -17.22
C LEU A 13 19.67 2.74 -18.11
N ARG A 14 20.38 2.21 -19.08
CA ARG A 14 19.91 1.31 -20.12
C ARG A 14 19.18 0.10 -19.52
N LEU A 15 18.03 -0.21 -20.06
CA LEU A 15 17.13 -1.33 -19.74
C LEU A 15 17.68 -2.73 -20.06
N ASP A 16 18.97 -2.87 -20.39
CA ASP A 16 19.53 -4.07 -21.02
C ASP A 16 20.07 -5.11 -20.03
N ALA A 17 19.93 -4.89 -18.73
CA ALA A 17 20.33 -5.87 -17.72
C ALA A 17 19.21 -6.09 -16.70
N LEU A 18 18.24 -6.92 -17.06
CA LEU A 18 17.55 -7.70 -16.04
C LEU A 18 18.61 -8.59 -15.38
N PRO A 19 18.69 -8.65 -14.04
CA PRO A 19 19.53 -9.66 -13.40
C PRO A 19 19.18 -11.01 -14.00
N SER A 20 20.19 -11.80 -14.32
CA SER A 20 19.95 -13.15 -14.78
C SER A 20 19.08 -13.85 -13.72
N THR A 21 18.13 -14.68 -14.14
CA THR A 21 17.16 -15.38 -13.29
C THR A 21 17.79 -16.30 -12.23
N ASN A 22 19.10 -16.23 -11.99
CA ASN A 22 19.88 -17.03 -11.05
C ASN A 22 20.44 -16.22 -9.87
N GLU A 23 20.21 -14.91 -9.77
CA GLU A 23 20.53 -14.19 -8.53
C GLU A 23 19.38 -14.41 -7.53
N THR A 24 19.63 -15.25 -6.55
CA THR A 24 18.73 -15.44 -5.41
C THR A 24 18.59 -14.11 -4.69
N ALA A 25 17.38 -13.55 -4.70
CA ALA A 25 17.08 -12.42 -3.82
C ALA A 25 17.47 -12.79 -2.39
N ILE A 26 18.16 -11.92 -1.67
CA ILE A 26 18.61 -12.18 -0.28
C ILE A 26 17.41 -12.53 0.61
N HIS A 27 16.25 -11.94 0.33
CA HIS A 27 15.01 -12.14 1.07
C HIS A 27 13.89 -12.44 0.07
N PRO A 28 13.70 -13.71 -0.32
CA PRO A 28 12.69 -14.08 -1.29
C PRO A 28 11.28 -13.73 -0.79
N PRO A 29 10.36 -13.41 -1.69
CA PRO A 29 8.96 -13.20 -1.31
C PRO A 29 8.37 -14.50 -0.76
N ILE A 30 7.34 -14.39 0.06
CA ILE A 30 6.54 -15.54 0.46
C ILE A 30 5.29 -15.66 -0.40
N GLY A 31 4.95 -16.90 -0.73
CA GLY A 31 3.73 -17.25 -1.42
C GLY A 31 2.57 -17.51 -0.46
N GLY A 32 1.35 -17.43 -0.97
CA GLY A 32 0.14 -17.68 -0.21
C GLY A 32 -0.91 -18.45 -1.00
N ARG A 33 -1.92 -18.93 -0.28
CA ARG A 33 -3.09 -19.57 -0.87
C ARG A 33 -4.35 -18.99 -0.28
N LEU A 34 -5.31 -18.71 -1.16
CA LEU A 34 -6.63 -18.26 -0.75
C LEU A 34 -7.58 -19.48 -0.80
N SER A 35 -7.85 -20.08 0.37
CA SER A 35 -8.69 -21.28 0.51
C SER A 35 -10.09 -20.90 0.98
N CYS A 36 -10.83 -20.16 0.15
CA CYS A 36 -12.15 -19.64 0.48
C CYS A 36 -13.28 -20.50 -0.11
N GLY A 37 -14.39 -20.57 0.61
CA GLY A 37 -15.62 -21.10 0.06
C GLY A 37 -16.10 -20.28 -1.16
N ARG A 38 -16.90 -20.91 -2.04
CA ARG A 38 -17.34 -20.33 -3.31
C ARG A 38 -17.86 -18.89 -3.19
N ARG A 39 -18.67 -18.57 -2.16
CA ARG A 39 -19.23 -17.22 -1.97
C ARG A 39 -18.19 -16.13 -1.69
N GLY A 40 -17.07 -16.47 -1.08
CA GLY A 40 -15.99 -15.50 -0.78
C GLY A 40 -15.14 -15.11 -1.98
N VAL A 41 -15.24 -15.86 -3.09
CA VAL A 41 -14.30 -15.73 -4.23
C VAL A 41 -14.96 -15.39 -5.56
N VAL A 42 -16.28 -15.29 -5.61
CA VAL A 42 -17.01 -14.97 -6.85
C VAL A 42 -17.45 -13.51 -6.88
N ALA A 43 -17.47 -12.94 -8.08
CA ALA A 43 -18.02 -11.62 -8.31
C ALA A 43 -19.55 -11.60 -8.09
N SER A 44 -20.10 -10.43 -7.87
CA SER A 44 -21.53 -10.17 -7.85
C SER A 44 -22.16 -10.51 -9.22
N ALA A 45 -23.41 -10.95 -9.23
CA ALA A 45 -24.12 -11.26 -10.48
C ALA A 45 -24.28 -10.02 -11.38
N SER A 46 -24.42 -8.85 -10.77
CA SER A 46 -24.39 -7.55 -11.43
C SER A 46 -23.43 -6.62 -10.69
N SER A 47 -22.84 -5.63 -11.40
CA SER A 47 -21.95 -4.66 -10.77
C SER A 47 -22.68 -3.87 -9.69
N PRO A 48 -22.26 -3.95 -8.41
CA PRO A 48 -22.93 -3.25 -7.32
C PRO A 48 -23.05 -1.74 -7.57
N SER A 49 -24.13 -1.15 -7.06
CA SER A 49 -24.34 0.32 -7.10
C SER A 49 -23.96 1.00 -5.78
N ASP A 50 -23.64 0.21 -4.75
CA ASP A 50 -23.28 0.68 -3.40
C ASP A 50 -21.90 0.13 -3.03
N ALA A 51 -21.00 1.02 -2.60
CA ALA A 51 -19.64 0.67 -2.19
C ALA A 51 -19.59 -0.32 -1.01
N ASN A 52 -20.64 -0.35 -0.19
CA ASN A 52 -20.76 -1.26 0.94
C ASN A 52 -21.08 -2.72 0.53
N GLN A 53 -21.34 -2.95 -0.75
CA GLN A 53 -21.71 -4.27 -1.29
C GLN A 53 -20.69 -4.80 -2.33
N VAL A 54 -19.54 -4.18 -2.42
CA VAL A 54 -18.48 -4.55 -3.38
C VAL A 54 -17.69 -5.73 -2.85
N ARG A 55 -17.69 -6.81 -3.60
CA ARG A 55 -16.84 -7.98 -3.33
C ARG A 55 -15.43 -7.75 -3.86
N PRO A 56 -14.41 -8.36 -3.27
CA PRO A 56 -13.06 -8.28 -3.84
C PRO A 56 -12.98 -8.69 -5.32
N ALA A 57 -13.78 -9.69 -5.73
CA ALA A 57 -13.84 -10.14 -7.12
C ALA A 57 -14.54 -9.16 -8.08
N ASP A 58 -15.26 -8.16 -7.58
CA ASP A 58 -15.87 -7.10 -8.40
C ASP A 58 -14.85 -6.02 -8.83
N ILE A 59 -13.71 -5.97 -8.15
CA ILE A 59 -12.66 -4.98 -8.46
C ILE A 59 -12.07 -5.27 -9.83
N LYS A 60 -12.26 -4.33 -10.75
CA LYS A 60 -11.73 -4.38 -12.12
C LYS A 60 -10.43 -3.62 -12.27
N TYR A 61 -10.28 -2.51 -11.53
CA TYR A 61 -9.11 -1.66 -11.56
C TYR A 61 -8.49 -1.57 -10.18
N ILE A 62 -7.18 -1.81 -10.09
CA ILE A 62 -6.37 -1.50 -8.92
C ILE A 62 -5.43 -0.36 -9.24
N ALA A 63 -5.29 0.59 -8.33
CA ALA A 63 -4.43 1.76 -8.50
C ALA A 63 -3.78 2.16 -7.19
N ALA A 64 -2.69 2.93 -7.27
CA ALA A 64 -2.04 3.47 -6.09
C ALA A 64 -1.43 4.85 -6.33
N MET A 65 -1.35 5.61 -5.23
CA MET A 65 -0.68 6.89 -5.10
C MET A 65 0.17 6.89 -3.83
N GLY A 66 1.18 7.74 -3.78
CA GLY A 66 1.99 7.92 -2.59
C GLY A 66 3.48 8.02 -2.84
N ASP A 67 4.26 7.46 -1.91
CA ASP A 67 5.70 7.58 -1.86
C ASP A 67 6.44 6.26 -2.23
N SER A 68 7.70 6.15 -1.84
CA SER A 68 8.58 5.02 -2.18
C SER A 68 8.10 3.66 -1.67
N PHE A 69 7.33 3.60 -0.58
CA PHE A 69 6.79 2.35 -0.08
C PHE A 69 5.80 1.70 -1.06
N MET A 70 5.09 2.52 -1.84
CA MET A 70 4.18 2.02 -2.86
C MET A 70 4.87 1.55 -4.14
N THR A 71 6.19 1.78 -4.27
CA THR A 71 6.94 1.47 -5.50
C THR A 71 7.76 0.17 -5.42
N GLY A 72 7.71 -0.55 -4.29
CA GLY A 72 8.60 -1.69 -4.05
C GLY A 72 10.09 -1.27 -4.07
N TYR A 73 10.38 -0.05 -3.61
CA TYR A 73 11.70 0.56 -3.65
C TYR A 73 12.72 -0.31 -2.93
N LEU A 74 13.84 -0.60 -3.59
CA LEU A 74 14.94 -1.43 -3.09
C LEU A 74 14.58 -2.88 -2.72
N SER A 75 13.39 -3.37 -3.02
CA SER A 75 12.95 -4.70 -2.58
C SER A 75 13.82 -5.87 -3.08
N TYR A 76 14.59 -5.67 -4.16
CA TYR A 76 15.59 -6.62 -4.67
C TYR A 76 17.03 -6.29 -4.25
N SER A 77 17.26 -5.25 -3.46
CA SER A 77 18.63 -4.85 -3.19
C SER A 77 19.34 -5.89 -2.32
N THR A 78 20.51 -6.29 -2.78
CA THR A 78 21.44 -7.12 -2.05
C THR A 78 22.47 -6.22 -1.37
N HIS A 79 22.96 -6.58 -0.18
CA HIS A 79 23.97 -5.77 0.53
C HIS A 79 25.31 -5.57 -0.22
N SER A 80 25.47 -6.15 -1.41
CA SER A 80 26.75 -6.23 -2.11
C SER A 80 26.89 -5.35 -3.36
N GLU A 81 25.82 -4.72 -3.89
CA GLU A 81 25.91 -4.00 -5.16
C GLU A 81 25.29 -2.59 -5.10
N ALA A 82 26.15 -1.58 -5.23
CA ALA A 82 25.76 -0.16 -5.24
C ALA A 82 24.77 0.22 -6.36
N ASP A 83 24.72 -0.55 -7.46
CA ASP A 83 23.82 -0.30 -8.58
C ASP A 83 22.37 -0.70 -8.32
N ASP A 84 22.10 -1.57 -7.34
CA ASP A 84 20.75 -1.98 -6.96
C ASP A 84 20.05 -0.96 -6.04
N VAL A 85 20.81 -0.08 -5.40
CA VAL A 85 20.33 0.89 -4.39
C VAL A 85 19.30 1.89 -4.91
N LEU A 86 19.17 2.04 -6.23
CA LEU A 86 18.26 3.03 -6.84
C LEU A 86 17.12 2.41 -7.65
N ARG A 87 16.92 1.10 -7.60
CA ARG A 87 15.92 0.42 -8.43
C ARG A 87 14.53 0.44 -7.79
N ASN A 88 13.56 0.90 -8.52
CA ASN A 88 12.15 0.75 -8.18
C ASN A 88 11.64 -0.58 -8.74
N VAL A 89 11.26 -1.50 -7.89
CA VAL A 89 10.76 -2.83 -8.28
C VAL A 89 9.25 -2.82 -8.20
N MET A 90 8.63 -2.10 -9.12
CA MET A 90 7.19 -1.84 -9.13
C MET A 90 6.37 -3.13 -9.04
N GLY A 91 6.83 -4.20 -9.67
CA GLY A 91 6.17 -5.50 -9.65
C GLY A 91 6.22 -6.23 -8.30
N ASN A 92 6.95 -5.71 -7.31
CA ASN A 92 7.04 -6.27 -5.94
C ASN A 92 6.34 -5.40 -4.90
N SER A 93 5.76 -4.27 -5.27
CA SER A 93 4.98 -3.43 -4.36
C SER A 93 3.92 -4.24 -3.63
N PHE A 94 3.84 -4.13 -2.32
CA PHE A 94 2.89 -4.88 -1.49
C PHE A 94 1.43 -4.70 -1.93
N ALA A 95 1.06 -3.50 -2.39
CA ALA A 95 -0.30 -3.21 -2.85
C ALA A 95 -0.51 -3.53 -4.33
N MET A 96 0.48 -3.17 -5.18
CA MET A 96 0.30 -3.09 -6.63
C MET A 96 1.07 -4.12 -7.42
N GLY A 97 2.01 -4.85 -6.78
CA GLY A 97 2.93 -5.75 -7.46
C GLY A 97 2.22 -6.93 -8.13
N GLY A 98 2.54 -7.16 -9.41
CA GLY A 98 2.02 -8.26 -10.21
C GLY A 98 3.12 -9.18 -10.73
N ASN A 99 4.33 -9.09 -10.19
CA ASN A 99 5.37 -10.10 -10.47
C ASN A 99 4.94 -11.43 -9.85
N ASP A 100 5.21 -12.51 -10.57
CA ASP A 100 4.80 -13.86 -10.18
C ASP A 100 3.28 -14.05 -9.99
N GLU A 101 2.92 -15.15 -9.36
CA GLU A 101 1.56 -15.48 -8.97
C GLU A 101 1.46 -15.55 -7.45
N LEU A 102 0.22 -15.55 -6.92
CA LEU A 102 -0.06 -15.56 -5.49
C LEU A 102 0.68 -16.68 -4.74
N GLU A 103 0.81 -17.85 -5.36
CA GLU A 103 1.46 -19.03 -4.79
C GLU A 103 2.97 -18.85 -4.55
N ARG A 104 3.56 -17.82 -5.16
CA ARG A 104 4.99 -17.48 -5.02
C ARG A 104 5.22 -16.13 -4.38
N HIS A 105 4.29 -15.18 -4.59
CA HIS A 105 4.44 -13.81 -4.10
C HIS A 105 3.11 -13.22 -3.68
N ILE A 106 2.93 -13.04 -2.38
CA ILE A 106 1.77 -12.36 -1.83
C ILE A 106 1.89 -10.86 -2.11
N THR A 107 0.98 -10.34 -2.91
CA THR A 107 0.67 -8.91 -3.04
C THR A 107 -0.84 -8.76 -3.11
N VAL A 108 -1.39 -7.59 -2.77
CA VAL A 108 -2.85 -7.38 -2.90
C VAL A 108 -3.29 -7.55 -4.35
N ALA A 109 -2.49 -7.08 -5.30
CA ALA A 109 -2.76 -7.28 -6.72
C ALA A 109 -2.82 -8.77 -7.11
N ASN A 110 -1.88 -9.60 -6.64
CA ASN A 110 -1.88 -11.03 -6.95
C ASN A 110 -3.07 -11.76 -6.30
N ILE A 111 -3.48 -11.36 -5.09
CA ILE A 111 -4.69 -11.88 -4.46
C ILE A 111 -5.93 -11.51 -5.30
N LEU A 112 -6.05 -10.25 -5.70
CA LEU A 112 -7.17 -9.80 -6.52
C LEU A 112 -7.18 -10.44 -7.91
N ARG A 113 -6.01 -10.65 -8.55
CA ARG A 113 -5.88 -11.40 -9.82
C ARG A 113 -6.39 -12.84 -9.70
N ARG A 114 -6.19 -13.46 -8.54
CA ARG A 114 -6.72 -14.81 -8.27
C ARG A 114 -8.24 -14.83 -8.19
N LEU A 115 -8.86 -13.74 -7.72
CA LEU A 115 -10.32 -13.57 -7.62
C LEU A 115 -10.95 -13.05 -8.91
N ASN A 116 -10.26 -12.15 -9.60
CA ASN A 116 -10.66 -11.56 -10.87
C ASN A 116 -9.46 -11.58 -11.87
N PRO A 117 -9.34 -12.61 -12.71
CA PRO A 117 -8.26 -12.70 -13.71
C PRO A 117 -8.25 -11.55 -14.73
N ALA A 118 -9.33 -10.78 -14.82
CA ALA A 118 -9.43 -9.61 -15.67
C ALA A 118 -9.07 -8.29 -14.95
N LEU A 119 -8.41 -8.36 -13.78
CA LEU A 119 -7.92 -7.20 -13.05
C LEU A 119 -6.94 -6.39 -13.92
N ILE A 120 -7.06 -5.08 -13.86
CA ILE A 120 -6.25 -4.12 -14.63
C ILE A 120 -5.55 -3.17 -13.63
N GLY A 121 -4.35 -2.71 -13.99
CA GLY A 121 -3.69 -1.60 -13.30
C GLY A 121 -2.54 -1.99 -12.38
N TYR A 122 -2.34 -3.28 -12.11
CA TYR A 122 -1.21 -3.74 -11.32
C TYR A 122 0.13 -3.49 -12.02
N SER A 123 1.18 -3.29 -11.23
CA SER A 123 2.52 -2.99 -11.72
C SER A 123 3.32 -4.27 -11.96
N THR A 124 4.29 -4.21 -12.88
CA THR A 124 5.19 -5.33 -13.18
C THR A 124 6.62 -4.86 -13.39
N GLY A 125 7.58 -5.73 -13.16
CA GLY A 125 8.99 -5.47 -13.49
C GLY A 125 9.61 -4.33 -12.68
N LEU A 126 10.55 -3.66 -13.32
CA LEU A 126 11.43 -2.62 -12.75
C LEU A 126 11.24 -1.29 -13.44
N GLY A 127 11.47 -0.20 -12.69
CA GLY A 127 11.47 1.16 -13.22
C GLY A 127 10.17 1.92 -13.02
N LEU A 128 10.18 3.19 -13.42
CA LEU A 128 9.09 4.15 -13.19
C LEU A 128 8.35 4.54 -14.48
N ASN A 129 8.60 3.86 -15.59
CA ASN A 129 7.87 4.16 -16.82
C ASN A 129 6.42 3.63 -16.75
N GLU A 130 5.54 4.19 -17.55
CA GLU A 130 4.10 3.89 -17.50
C GLU A 130 3.76 2.43 -17.80
N GLU A 131 4.58 1.72 -18.58
CA GLU A 131 4.39 0.32 -18.89
C GLU A 131 4.56 -0.58 -17.66
N GLN A 132 5.58 -0.33 -16.82
CA GLN A 132 5.84 -1.07 -15.60
C GLN A 132 4.95 -0.63 -14.45
N THR A 133 4.73 0.69 -14.32
CA THR A 133 3.95 1.24 -13.21
C THR A 133 2.45 1.06 -13.39
N ASN A 134 1.97 1.07 -14.62
CA ASN A 134 0.55 0.99 -14.99
C ASN A 134 -0.30 2.05 -14.23
N LEU A 135 -1.21 1.66 -13.34
CA LEU A 135 -2.01 2.59 -12.52
C LEU A 135 -1.41 2.88 -11.14
N ASN A 136 -0.19 2.45 -10.87
CA ASN A 136 0.58 2.92 -9.73
C ASN A 136 1.31 4.22 -10.12
N VAL A 137 0.82 5.34 -9.65
CA VAL A 137 1.40 6.66 -9.91
C VAL A 137 2.25 7.18 -8.76
N ALA A 138 2.50 6.35 -7.75
CA ALA A 138 3.41 6.66 -6.64
C ALA A 138 4.84 6.89 -7.14
N LEU A 139 5.55 7.78 -6.49
CA LEU A 139 6.93 8.13 -6.82
C LEU A 139 7.78 8.25 -5.53
N PRO A 140 9.04 7.78 -5.56
CA PRO A 140 9.92 7.92 -4.41
C PRO A 140 10.17 9.38 -4.03
N GLY A 141 10.22 9.63 -2.72
CA GLY A 141 10.59 10.94 -2.17
C GLY A 141 9.51 12.03 -2.28
N MET A 142 8.27 11.65 -2.61
CA MET A 142 7.16 12.60 -2.71
C MET A 142 6.60 12.95 -1.32
N TRP A 143 6.14 14.20 -1.21
CA TRP A 143 5.45 14.74 -0.05
C TRP A 143 3.94 14.57 -0.21
N VAL A 144 3.19 14.79 0.86
CA VAL A 144 1.71 14.67 0.81
C VAL A 144 1.07 15.67 -0.16
N ASP A 145 1.66 16.83 -0.39
CA ASP A 145 1.17 17.83 -1.35
C ASP A 145 1.33 17.43 -2.83
N ASP A 146 2.17 16.41 -3.10
CA ASP A 146 2.25 15.82 -4.44
C ASP A 146 1.02 14.95 -4.80
N LEU A 147 0.23 14.53 -3.82
CA LEU A 147 -0.92 13.64 -4.04
C LEU A 147 -1.95 14.19 -5.02
N GLN A 148 -2.20 15.50 -5.03
CA GLN A 148 -3.14 16.10 -5.99
C GLN A 148 -2.62 15.97 -7.43
N ARG A 149 -1.31 16.08 -7.64
CA ARG A 149 -0.68 15.86 -8.95
C ARG A 149 -0.77 14.39 -9.35
N GLN A 150 -0.51 13.48 -8.42
CA GLN A 150 -0.64 12.04 -8.63
C GLN A 150 -2.10 11.65 -8.94
N ALA A 151 -3.09 12.22 -8.26
CA ALA A 151 -4.51 12.00 -8.55
C ALA A 151 -4.88 12.39 -9.99
N ARG A 152 -4.41 13.56 -10.46
CA ARG A 152 -4.61 13.99 -11.85
C ARG A 152 -3.91 13.07 -12.85
N GLU A 153 -2.71 12.59 -12.53
CA GLU A 153 -1.97 11.65 -13.37
C GLU A 153 -2.69 10.29 -13.43
N LEU A 154 -3.20 9.78 -12.32
CA LEU A 154 -4.00 8.55 -12.31
C LEU A 154 -5.24 8.68 -13.19
N ILE A 155 -5.97 9.78 -13.10
CA ILE A 155 -7.12 10.06 -13.95
C ILE A 155 -6.70 10.13 -15.43
N ARG A 156 -5.56 10.75 -15.75
CA ARG A 156 -5.02 10.80 -17.12
C ARG A 156 -4.78 9.38 -17.66
N ARG A 157 -4.12 8.51 -16.87
CA ARG A 157 -3.86 7.12 -17.28
C ARG A 157 -5.13 6.31 -17.45
N LEU A 158 -6.09 6.48 -16.54
CA LEU A 158 -7.39 5.80 -16.62
C LEU A 158 -8.18 6.18 -17.87
N ARG A 159 -8.03 7.42 -18.39
CA ARG A 159 -8.69 7.85 -19.65
C ARG A 159 -8.26 7.07 -20.89
N ASN A 160 -7.16 6.32 -20.84
CA ASN A 160 -6.75 5.41 -21.91
C ASN A 160 -7.65 4.17 -22.00
N TYR A 161 -8.48 3.90 -20.97
CA TYR A 161 -9.44 2.81 -20.95
C TYR A 161 -10.82 3.25 -21.43
N SER A 162 -11.69 2.27 -21.71
CA SER A 162 -13.05 2.52 -22.14
C SER A 162 -13.83 3.39 -21.14
N ALA A 163 -14.43 4.48 -21.63
CA ALA A 163 -15.29 5.34 -20.79
C ALA A 163 -16.45 4.58 -20.14
N ARG A 164 -16.99 3.56 -20.83
CA ARG A 164 -18.00 2.66 -20.27
C ARG A 164 -17.45 1.86 -19.09
N SER A 165 -16.30 1.24 -19.27
CA SER A 165 -15.65 0.46 -18.21
C SER A 165 -15.30 1.34 -17.00
N LEU A 166 -14.80 2.54 -17.22
CA LEU A 166 -14.52 3.49 -16.13
C LEU A 166 -15.77 3.89 -15.33
N ARG A 167 -16.93 3.97 -15.99
CA ARG A 167 -18.20 4.29 -15.33
C ARG A 167 -18.80 3.09 -14.59
N ASP A 168 -18.72 1.91 -15.19
CA ASP A 168 -19.50 0.74 -14.80
C ASP A 168 -18.72 -0.23 -13.87
N ASP A 169 -17.40 -0.22 -13.93
CA ASP A 169 -16.54 -1.15 -13.20
C ASP A 169 -15.93 -0.53 -11.92
N TRP A 170 -15.72 -1.36 -10.89
CA TRP A 170 -15.20 -0.94 -9.60
C TRP A 170 -13.67 -0.76 -9.60
N LYS A 171 -13.24 0.26 -8.88
CA LYS A 171 -11.84 0.63 -8.67
C LYS A 171 -11.48 0.57 -7.20
N LEU A 172 -10.30 0.03 -6.90
CA LEU A 172 -9.66 0.11 -5.59
C LEU A 172 -8.39 0.96 -5.72
N VAL A 173 -8.34 2.07 -5.02
CA VAL A 173 -7.20 2.99 -5.03
C VAL A 173 -6.55 2.99 -3.65
N HIS A 174 -5.30 2.55 -3.56
CA HIS A 174 -4.50 2.62 -2.34
C HIS A 174 -3.74 3.94 -2.26
N ILE A 175 -3.69 4.56 -1.09
CA ILE A 175 -2.91 5.77 -0.83
C ILE A 175 -2.04 5.52 0.40
N PHE A 176 -0.72 5.66 0.24
CA PHE A 176 0.25 5.67 1.33
C PHE A 176 1.19 6.86 1.15
N SER A 177 1.12 7.83 2.05
CA SER A 177 1.94 9.05 1.97
C SER A 177 2.14 9.65 3.36
N GLY A 178 3.22 10.41 3.52
CA GLY A 178 3.56 11.10 4.76
C GLY A 178 4.91 10.70 5.33
N THR A 179 5.53 9.63 4.82
CA THR A 179 6.86 9.20 5.27
C THR A 179 7.91 10.29 5.04
N ARG A 180 7.85 10.93 3.85
CA ARG A 180 8.77 12.03 3.52
C ARG A 180 8.51 13.27 4.37
N ASP A 181 7.24 13.55 4.68
CA ASP A 181 6.83 14.67 5.53
C ASP A 181 7.40 14.53 6.95
N ILE A 182 7.31 13.33 7.52
CA ILE A 182 7.89 13.02 8.84
C ILE A 182 9.41 13.10 8.79
N SER A 183 10.05 12.50 7.79
CA SER A 183 11.51 12.56 7.61
C SER A 183 11.99 14.00 7.44
N GLY A 184 11.30 14.82 6.64
CA GLY A 184 11.63 16.24 6.45
C GLY A 184 11.49 17.04 7.73
N PHE A 185 10.45 16.83 8.51
CA PHE A 185 10.27 17.40 9.83
C PHE A 185 11.44 17.05 10.76
N CYS A 186 11.79 15.77 10.82
CA CYS A 186 12.88 15.28 11.65
C CYS A 186 14.25 15.84 11.28
N MET A 187 14.46 16.14 10.00
CA MET A 187 15.71 16.76 9.51
C MET A 187 15.71 18.30 9.56
N GLY A 188 14.66 18.92 10.10
CA GLY A 188 14.54 20.39 10.11
C GLY A 188 14.38 21.03 8.72
N GLN A 189 14.00 20.24 7.71
CA GLN A 189 13.77 20.71 6.33
C GLN A 189 12.35 21.23 6.10
N GLY A 190 11.60 21.45 7.14
CA GLY A 190 10.17 21.68 7.12
C GLY A 190 9.42 20.35 7.30
N GLY A 191 8.14 20.40 7.20
CA GLY A 191 7.28 19.22 7.35
C GLY A 191 5.86 19.70 7.47
N THR A 192 4.97 18.88 7.01
CA THR A 192 3.54 19.17 6.96
C THR A 192 2.96 19.01 8.37
N ASP A 193 2.19 19.96 8.86
CA ASP A 193 1.43 19.79 10.08
C ASP A 193 0.15 18.94 9.84
N LYS A 194 -0.55 18.56 10.93
CA LYS A 194 -1.77 17.75 10.84
C LYS A 194 -2.82 18.35 9.89
N GLN A 195 -3.04 19.66 9.98
CA GLN A 195 -4.08 20.33 9.20
C GLN A 195 -3.71 20.39 7.71
N GLU A 196 -2.47 20.67 7.45
CA GLU A 196 -1.96 20.68 6.08
C GLU A 196 -1.92 19.30 5.46
N TYR A 197 -1.50 18.27 6.20
CA TYR A 197 -1.58 16.86 5.79
C TYR A 197 -3.03 16.49 5.44
N LYS A 198 -3.96 16.77 6.36
CA LYS A 198 -5.38 16.49 6.18
C LYS A 198 -5.94 17.19 4.94
N ARG A 199 -5.62 18.48 4.77
CA ARG A 199 -6.07 19.26 3.59
C ARG A 199 -5.57 18.65 2.29
N ASN A 200 -4.26 18.40 2.17
CA ASN A 200 -3.66 17.89 0.95
C ASN A 200 -4.20 16.50 0.56
N LEU A 201 -4.37 15.62 1.54
CA LEU A 201 -4.95 14.29 1.32
C LEU A 201 -6.44 14.39 0.94
N THR A 202 -7.22 15.24 1.62
CA THR A 202 -8.64 15.48 1.30
C THR A 202 -8.81 15.98 -0.14
N GLU A 203 -8.03 17.00 -0.54
CA GLU A 203 -8.08 17.54 -1.89
C GLU A 203 -7.75 16.49 -2.96
N ALA A 204 -6.77 15.63 -2.71
CA ALA A 204 -6.44 14.52 -3.62
C ALA A 204 -7.60 13.52 -3.74
N ILE A 205 -8.24 13.18 -2.62
CA ILE A 205 -9.43 12.30 -2.60
C ILE A 205 -10.59 12.94 -3.35
N GLU A 206 -10.87 14.20 -3.14
CA GLU A 206 -11.93 14.94 -3.86
C GLU A 206 -11.69 14.97 -5.37
N ILE A 207 -10.44 15.15 -5.81
CA ILE A 207 -10.08 15.08 -7.23
C ILE A 207 -10.45 13.69 -7.80
N LEU A 208 -10.16 12.62 -7.08
CA LEU A 208 -10.51 11.26 -7.52
C LEU A 208 -12.02 11.04 -7.53
N GLN A 209 -12.73 11.40 -6.46
CA GLN A 209 -14.18 11.21 -6.35
C GLN A 209 -14.97 11.97 -7.43
N ASN A 210 -14.54 13.18 -7.75
CA ASN A 210 -15.18 14.00 -8.79
C ASN A 210 -14.98 13.45 -10.22
N ALA A 211 -13.98 12.60 -10.44
CA ALA A 211 -13.62 12.08 -11.76
C ALA A 211 -13.92 10.59 -11.96
N LEU A 212 -13.96 9.81 -10.91
CA LEU A 212 -13.99 8.35 -10.97
C LEU A 212 -15.17 7.77 -10.17
N PRO A 213 -16.30 7.46 -10.80
CA PRO A 213 -17.40 6.75 -10.13
C PRO A 213 -16.95 5.34 -9.71
N LYS A 214 -17.72 4.70 -8.84
CA LYS A 214 -17.48 3.34 -8.35
C LYS A 214 -16.05 3.12 -7.85
N THR A 215 -15.67 3.88 -6.84
CA THR A 215 -14.29 3.89 -6.32
C THR A 215 -14.26 3.68 -4.80
N ILE A 216 -13.48 2.70 -4.38
CA ILE A 216 -13.07 2.52 -2.97
C ILE A 216 -11.65 3.08 -2.82
N ILE A 217 -11.47 4.04 -1.92
CA ILE A 217 -10.18 4.63 -1.60
C ILE A 217 -9.71 4.07 -0.26
N SER A 218 -8.56 3.41 -0.27
CA SER A 218 -7.95 2.78 0.90
C SER A 218 -6.73 3.59 1.34
N ILE A 219 -6.86 4.34 2.41
CA ILE A 219 -5.77 5.10 3.03
C ILE A 219 -5.02 4.16 3.96
N ILE A 220 -3.72 4.04 3.79
CA ILE A 220 -2.86 3.23 4.65
C ILE A 220 -2.17 4.16 5.63
N GLY A 221 -2.29 3.90 6.92
CA GLY A 221 -1.69 4.68 7.99
C GLY A 221 -0.16 4.73 7.86
N VAL A 222 0.42 5.88 8.19
CA VAL A 222 1.87 6.09 8.12
C VAL A 222 2.57 5.20 9.14
N ALA A 223 3.64 4.56 8.71
CA ALA A 223 4.45 3.72 9.57
C ALA A 223 5.39 4.56 10.45
N ASN A 224 5.61 4.08 11.68
CA ASN A 224 6.68 4.58 12.52
C ASN A 224 7.96 3.78 12.25
N PHE A 225 8.96 4.41 11.65
CA PHE A 225 10.26 3.80 11.40
C PHE A 225 11.35 4.36 12.33
N ASP A 226 11.06 5.29 13.24
CA ASP A 226 12.04 5.85 14.17
C ASP A 226 12.63 4.78 15.10
N PHE A 227 11.90 3.68 15.32
CA PHE A 227 12.39 2.56 16.10
C PHE A 227 13.59 1.85 15.47
N LEU A 228 13.76 1.92 14.15
CA LEU A 228 14.92 1.31 13.47
C LEU A 228 16.24 1.96 13.92
N TRP A 229 16.20 3.24 14.25
CA TRP A 229 17.32 3.96 14.82
C TRP A 229 17.66 3.49 16.24
N ASN A 230 16.65 3.21 17.04
CA ASN A 230 16.86 2.70 18.39
C ASN A 230 17.35 1.25 18.38
N ALA A 231 17.04 0.47 17.35
CA ALA A 231 17.54 -0.89 17.17
C ALA A 231 19.08 -0.94 17.13
N GLU A 232 19.73 0.00 16.45
CA GLU A 232 21.19 0.08 16.42
C GLU A 232 21.79 0.33 17.81
N LYS A 233 21.18 1.22 18.61
CA LYS A 233 21.64 1.51 19.98
C LYS A 233 21.46 0.32 20.92
N ILE A 234 20.41 -0.47 20.73
CA ILE A 234 20.08 -1.59 21.62
C ILE A 234 20.93 -2.83 21.32
N THR A 235 21.26 -3.06 20.05
CA THR A 235 21.93 -4.31 19.63
C THR A 235 23.44 -4.24 19.56
N ASN A 236 24.04 -3.05 19.64
CA ASN A 236 25.47 -2.84 19.39
C ASN A 236 25.94 -3.40 18.02
N GLN A 237 25.02 -3.77 17.14
CA GLN A 237 25.29 -4.18 15.79
C GLN A 237 25.36 -2.95 14.91
N SER A 238 26.51 -2.70 14.30
CA SER A 238 26.66 -1.64 13.31
C SER A 238 25.77 -1.96 12.10
N TYR A 239 24.57 -1.48 12.11
CA TYR A 239 23.77 -1.34 10.90
C TYR A 239 24.56 -0.35 10.02
N LYS A 240 25.18 -0.84 8.98
CA LYS A 240 25.72 0.04 7.94
C LYS A 240 24.51 0.66 7.24
N ALA A 241 24.04 1.76 7.84
CA ALA A 241 22.99 2.57 7.27
C ALA A 241 23.42 3.03 5.87
N ASP A 242 22.88 2.42 4.85
CA ASP A 242 23.10 2.83 3.48
C ASP A 242 22.21 4.05 3.14
N VAL A 243 22.29 4.54 1.92
CA VAL A 243 21.79 5.84 1.47
C VAL A 243 20.36 6.16 1.89
N GLY A 244 19.46 5.17 1.96
CA GLY A 244 18.05 5.36 2.35
C GLY A 244 17.88 5.77 3.81
N PHE A 245 18.61 5.15 4.72
CA PHE A 245 18.60 5.50 6.14
C PHE A 245 19.20 6.88 6.41
N LYS A 246 20.21 7.30 5.62
CA LYS A 246 20.74 8.67 5.68
C LYS A 246 19.72 9.71 5.23
N MET A 247 18.77 9.33 4.39
CA MET A 247 17.66 10.21 3.96
C MET A 247 16.50 10.24 4.97
N ALA A 248 16.30 9.15 5.70
CA ALA A 248 15.30 9.01 6.75
C ALA A 248 15.87 9.18 8.16
N GLY A 249 17.15 9.44 8.31
CA GLY A 249 17.95 9.46 9.54
C GLY A 249 17.20 9.80 10.84
N PRO A 250 17.83 9.64 12.02
CA PRO A 250 17.12 9.81 13.29
C PRO A 250 16.48 11.18 13.32
N CYS A 251 15.30 11.26 13.93
CA CYS A 251 14.67 12.54 14.16
C CYS A 251 15.60 13.43 15.01
N GLN A 252 16.33 14.32 14.33
CA GLN A 252 17.29 15.21 14.97
C GLN A 252 16.63 16.19 15.93
N ILE A 253 15.32 16.43 15.74
CA ILE A 253 14.56 17.36 16.54
C ILE A 253 14.12 16.67 17.85
N SER A 254 13.40 15.55 17.77
CA SER A 254 12.93 14.77 18.93
C SER A 254 12.16 13.55 18.49
N GLU A 255 12.50 12.37 19.03
CA GLU A 255 11.73 11.13 18.84
C GLU A 255 10.27 11.29 19.27
N THR A 256 10.03 11.92 20.42
CA THR A 256 8.68 12.17 20.92
C THR A 256 7.85 13.04 19.98
N LEU A 257 8.47 14.05 19.35
CA LEU A 257 7.77 14.92 18.40
C LEU A 257 7.49 14.20 17.08
N SER A 258 8.37 13.30 16.65
CA SER A 258 8.15 12.44 15.48
C SER A 258 6.96 11.50 15.73
N GLN A 259 6.95 10.78 16.85
CA GLN A 259 5.84 9.89 17.23
C GLN A 259 4.52 10.65 17.29
N ARG A 260 4.50 11.83 17.92
CA ARG A 260 3.31 12.68 17.96
C ARG A 260 2.84 13.07 16.55
N ARG A 261 3.75 13.39 15.63
CA ARG A 261 3.40 13.73 14.24
C ARG A 261 2.78 12.55 13.49
N ILE A 262 3.29 11.34 13.72
CA ILE A 262 2.73 10.11 13.18
C ILE A 262 1.30 9.88 13.69
N GLU A 263 1.09 10.04 14.98
CA GLU A 263 -0.25 9.95 15.60
C GLU A 263 -1.21 11.01 15.03
N GLU A 264 -0.76 12.25 14.89
CA GLU A 264 -1.53 13.34 14.28
C GLU A 264 -1.96 13.01 12.82
N TYR A 265 -1.11 12.34 12.03
CA TYR A 265 -1.46 11.93 10.66
C TYR A 265 -2.46 10.76 10.67
N ARG A 266 -2.30 9.80 11.57
CA ARG A 266 -3.26 8.69 11.74
C ARG A 266 -4.63 9.21 12.17
N GLU A 267 -4.68 10.13 13.11
CA GLU A 267 -5.92 10.81 13.52
C GLU A 267 -6.54 11.57 12.32
N ALA A 268 -5.74 12.28 11.53
CA ALA A 268 -6.23 12.99 10.35
C ALA A 268 -6.88 12.02 9.34
N ASN A 269 -6.32 10.82 9.14
CA ASN A 269 -6.91 9.80 8.26
C ASN A 269 -8.30 9.36 8.77
N ILE A 270 -8.46 9.16 10.07
CA ILE A 270 -9.75 8.81 10.69
C ILE A 270 -10.76 9.95 10.54
N GLU A 271 -10.33 11.19 10.79
CA GLU A 271 -11.17 12.38 10.62
C GLU A 271 -11.65 12.55 9.16
N ILE A 272 -10.75 12.33 8.16
CA ILE A 272 -11.11 12.39 6.73
C ILE A 272 -12.20 11.37 6.43
N VAL A 273 -12.06 10.12 6.88
CA VAL A 273 -13.07 9.08 6.65
C VAL A 273 -14.41 9.48 7.27
N ALA A 274 -14.43 9.97 8.51
CA ALA A 274 -15.65 10.40 9.18
C ALA A 274 -16.34 11.57 8.48
N GLU A 275 -15.58 12.59 8.06
CA GLU A 275 -16.11 13.77 7.38
C GLU A 275 -16.61 13.48 5.97
N MET A 276 -15.88 12.65 5.24
CA MET A 276 -16.22 12.32 3.85
C MET A 276 -17.32 11.26 3.75
N ALA A 277 -17.47 10.36 4.73
CA ALA A 277 -18.58 9.41 4.75
C ALA A 277 -19.95 10.07 4.70
N LEU A 278 -20.08 11.29 5.21
CA LEU A 278 -21.33 12.07 5.20
C LEU A 278 -21.60 12.76 3.85
N LYS A 279 -20.59 12.90 3.02
CA LYS A 279 -20.64 13.67 1.77
C LYS A 279 -20.50 12.79 0.51
N SER A 280 -19.91 11.60 0.66
CA SER A 280 -19.61 10.71 -0.46
C SER A 280 -20.87 10.11 -1.05
N PRO A 281 -20.97 10.01 -2.39
CA PRO A 281 -22.01 9.24 -3.05
C PRO A 281 -21.96 7.76 -2.64
N LYS A 282 -23.07 7.02 -2.80
CA LYS A 282 -23.15 5.60 -2.45
C LYS A 282 -22.16 4.71 -3.19
N ASP A 283 -21.74 5.12 -4.38
CA ASP A 283 -20.76 4.42 -5.19
C ASP A 283 -19.31 4.79 -4.83
N HIS A 284 -19.09 5.41 -3.66
CA HIS A 284 -17.78 5.69 -3.11
C HIS A 284 -17.68 5.24 -1.66
N ALA A 285 -16.52 4.72 -1.28
CA ALA A 285 -16.14 4.52 0.11
C ALA A 285 -14.70 4.95 0.32
N ILE A 286 -14.42 5.49 1.51
CA ILE A 286 -13.07 5.76 1.99
C ILE A 286 -12.86 4.93 3.23
N ILE A 287 -11.77 4.17 3.27
CA ILE A 287 -11.43 3.24 4.35
C ILE A 287 -10.02 3.50 4.84
N VAL A 288 -9.77 3.33 6.12
CA VAL A 288 -8.41 3.36 6.70
C VAL A 288 -7.92 1.95 6.96
N GLN A 289 -6.65 1.71 6.69
CA GLN A 289 -5.94 0.49 7.01
C GLN A 289 -4.90 0.78 8.09
N HIS A 290 -4.97 0.04 9.19
CA HIS A 290 -4.19 0.25 10.41
C HIS A 290 -2.97 -0.69 10.50
N ILE A 291 -2.42 -1.10 9.34
CA ILE A 291 -1.39 -2.16 9.28
C ILE A 291 -0.08 -1.80 9.99
N PHE A 292 0.17 -0.52 10.22
CA PHE A 292 1.39 -0.03 10.87
C PHE A 292 1.14 0.65 12.23
N ASP A 293 -0.13 0.70 12.71
CA ASP A 293 -0.48 1.55 13.85
C ASP A 293 0.17 1.08 15.16
N ASP A 294 0.31 -0.23 15.35
CA ASP A 294 0.89 -0.81 16.57
C ASP A 294 2.37 -1.22 16.42
N LEU A 295 3.03 -0.78 15.35
CA LEU A 295 4.45 -1.01 15.16
C LEU A 295 5.28 0.10 15.81
N TRP A 296 5.63 -0.09 17.08
CA TRP A 296 6.41 0.86 17.89
C TRP A 296 7.83 0.39 18.21
N GLU A 297 8.16 -0.84 17.84
CA GLU A 297 9.48 -1.43 18.00
C GLU A 297 9.84 -2.26 16.76
N PRO A 298 11.15 -2.49 16.53
CA PRO A 298 11.59 -3.31 15.42
C PRO A 298 10.98 -4.71 15.46
N LEU A 299 10.58 -5.20 14.31
CA LEU A 299 10.06 -6.56 14.18
C LEU A 299 11.11 -7.57 14.62
N ARG A 300 10.66 -8.62 15.32
CA ARG A 300 11.52 -9.69 15.84
C ARG A 300 11.20 -11.00 15.16
N GLY A 301 12.24 -11.78 14.91
CA GLY A 301 12.10 -13.18 14.53
C GLY A 301 11.62 -14.05 15.70
N SER A 302 11.35 -15.32 15.43
CA SER A 302 10.90 -16.30 16.42
C SER A 302 11.93 -16.56 17.53
N ASP A 303 13.21 -16.29 17.28
CA ASP A 303 14.32 -16.39 18.24
C ASP A 303 14.48 -15.11 19.09
N GLY A 304 13.64 -14.09 18.89
CA GLY A 304 13.69 -12.82 19.58
C GLY A 304 14.74 -11.83 19.04
N SER A 305 15.53 -12.20 18.04
CA SER A 305 16.43 -11.29 17.33
C SER A 305 15.63 -10.33 16.42
N PHE A 306 16.26 -9.22 15.99
CA PHE A 306 15.62 -8.35 15.02
C PHE A 306 15.45 -9.07 13.67
N ASN A 307 14.27 -8.97 13.10
CA ASN A 307 13.97 -9.52 11.77
C ASN A 307 14.52 -8.59 10.68
N THR A 308 15.80 -8.76 10.38
CA THR A 308 16.47 -7.96 9.33
C THR A 308 16.00 -8.33 7.94
N GLU A 309 15.39 -9.50 7.75
CA GLU A 309 14.87 -9.95 6.46
C GLU A 309 13.66 -9.14 5.98
N PHE A 310 12.95 -8.53 6.92
CA PHE A 310 11.79 -7.68 6.62
C PHE A 310 12.18 -6.42 5.84
N TYR A 311 13.40 -5.94 6.03
CA TYR A 311 13.84 -4.68 5.44
C TYR A 311 14.76 -4.91 4.24
N ALA A 312 14.73 -3.97 3.30
CA ALA A 312 15.67 -3.89 2.19
C ALA A 312 17.08 -3.52 2.70
N ALA A 313 18.07 -3.49 1.79
CA ALA A 313 19.46 -3.21 2.13
C ALA A 313 19.69 -1.85 2.80
N ASP A 314 18.78 -0.88 2.63
CA ASP A 314 18.83 0.41 3.30
C ASP A 314 18.31 0.39 4.74
N SER A 315 17.90 -0.77 5.22
CA SER A 315 17.32 -0.98 6.56
C SER A 315 16.09 -0.12 6.86
N PHE A 316 15.40 0.33 5.83
CA PHE A 316 14.26 1.23 5.92
C PHE A 316 13.07 0.78 5.05
N HIS A 317 13.30 0.63 3.73
CA HIS A 317 12.26 0.12 2.84
C HIS A 317 12.04 -1.39 3.04
N LEU A 318 10.97 -1.90 2.47
CA LEU A 318 10.59 -3.30 2.61
C LEU A 318 11.38 -4.17 1.62
N SER A 319 11.94 -5.27 2.09
CA SER A 319 12.44 -6.34 1.22
C SER A 319 11.28 -7.02 0.45
N ASN A 320 11.56 -7.98 -0.42
CA ASN A 320 10.50 -8.80 -1.03
C ASN A 320 9.68 -9.56 0.02
N TYR A 321 10.36 -10.09 1.04
CA TYR A 321 9.73 -10.74 2.18
C TYR A 321 8.84 -9.75 2.94
N GLY A 322 9.36 -8.58 3.29
CA GLY A 322 8.61 -7.53 3.97
C GLY A 322 7.40 -7.03 3.17
N ASN A 323 7.55 -6.85 1.86
CA ASN A 323 6.41 -6.51 0.98
C ASN A 323 5.32 -7.58 1.02
N SER A 324 5.68 -8.87 1.05
CA SER A 324 4.71 -9.97 1.12
C SER A 324 3.95 -9.99 2.45
N LEU A 325 4.63 -9.74 3.58
CA LEU A 325 4.01 -9.68 4.90
C LEU A 325 3.06 -8.49 5.02
N VAL A 326 3.50 -7.31 4.58
CA VAL A 326 2.64 -6.10 4.56
C VAL A 326 1.44 -6.30 3.64
N ALA A 327 1.61 -6.93 2.49
CA ALA A 327 0.52 -7.25 1.58
C ALA A 327 -0.51 -8.19 2.21
N LYS A 328 -0.05 -9.19 2.96
CA LYS A 328 -0.92 -10.11 3.70
C LYS A 328 -1.76 -9.37 4.74
N GLN A 329 -1.14 -8.49 5.53
CA GLN A 329 -1.85 -7.68 6.52
C GLN A 329 -2.84 -6.71 5.87
N LEU A 330 -2.43 -6.05 4.79
CA LEU A 330 -3.31 -5.15 4.05
C LEU A 330 -4.54 -5.88 3.51
N TRP A 331 -4.35 -7.05 2.92
CA TRP A 331 -5.45 -7.88 2.45
C TRP A 331 -6.37 -8.30 3.61
N ASN A 332 -5.79 -8.81 4.69
CA ASN A 332 -6.56 -9.28 5.84
C ASN A 332 -7.40 -8.16 6.45
N GLN A 333 -6.89 -6.93 6.49
CA GLN A 333 -7.66 -5.76 6.93
C GLN A 333 -8.75 -5.33 5.93
N LEU A 334 -8.50 -5.46 4.62
CA LEU A 334 -9.54 -5.16 3.60
C LEU A 334 -10.78 -6.01 3.75
N VAL A 335 -10.66 -7.24 4.26
CA VAL A 335 -11.78 -8.18 4.43
C VAL A 335 -12.24 -8.34 5.88
N SER A 336 -11.60 -7.66 6.83
CA SER A 336 -11.95 -7.67 8.25
C SER A 336 -12.75 -6.42 8.64
N PRO A 337 -13.81 -6.52 9.47
CA PRO A 337 -14.52 -5.36 9.97
C PRO A 337 -13.60 -4.45 10.80
N ASP A 338 -13.90 -3.15 10.88
CA ASP A 338 -13.05 -2.15 11.52
C ASP A 338 -12.71 -2.51 12.97
N SER A 339 -13.62 -3.13 13.72
CA SER A 339 -13.37 -3.59 15.08
C SER A 339 -12.29 -4.70 15.20
N ARG A 340 -11.88 -5.30 14.09
CA ARG A 340 -10.87 -6.37 14.03
C ARG A 340 -9.65 -5.98 13.19
N LYS A 341 -9.57 -4.74 12.72
CA LYS A 341 -8.39 -4.22 12.03
C LYS A 341 -7.29 -3.89 13.05
N ILE A 342 -6.68 -4.93 13.58
CA ILE A 342 -5.57 -4.84 14.52
C ILE A 342 -4.32 -5.33 13.78
N SER A 343 -3.24 -4.61 13.88
CA SER A 343 -1.92 -5.14 13.53
C SER A 343 -1.03 -5.09 14.78
N ASN A 344 -0.20 -6.10 14.95
CA ASN A 344 0.83 -6.11 15.97
C ASN A 344 2.09 -6.77 15.41
N ASN A 345 3.20 -6.63 16.14
CA ASN A 345 4.49 -7.17 15.70
C ASN A 345 4.43 -8.67 15.40
N ALA A 346 3.71 -9.44 16.21
CA ALA A 346 3.61 -10.90 16.03
C ALA A 346 2.86 -11.24 14.74
N MET A 347 1.76 -10.57 14.41
CA MET A 347 1.01 -10.79 13.16
C MET A 347 1.82 -10.37 11.94
N MET A 348 2.59 -9.28 12.03
CA MET A 348 3.40 -8.79 10.92
C MET A 348 4.55 -9.74 10.56
N THR A 349 5.01 -10.57 11.49
CA THR A 349 6.13 -11.50 11.28
C THR A 349 5.71 -12.98 11.20
N ASP A 350 4.43 -13.29 11.31
CA ASP A 350 3.94 -14.67 11.22
C ASP A 350 3.78 -15.10 9.77
N ASP A 351 4.74 -15.84 9.25
CA ASP A 351 4.69 -16.41 7.91
C ASP A 351 3.51 -17.35 7.71
N ASN A 352 3.04 -17.97 8.79
CA ASN A 352 1.97 -18.99 8.77
C ASN A 352 0.58 -18.37 8.90
N GLU A 353 0.46 -17.07 9.23
CA GLU A 353 -0.84 -16.43 9.26
C GLU A 353 -1.52 -16.56 7.89
N PRO A 354 -2.75 -17.12 7.82
CA PRO A 354 -3.41 -17.34 6.56
C PRO A 354 -3.92 -16.04 5.93
N LEU A 355 -4.05 -16.04 4.61
CA LEU A 355 -4.87 -15.06 3.91
C LEU A 355 -6.33 -15.27 4.30
N LEU A 356 -6.94 -14.26 4.90
CA LEU A 356 -8.34 -14.34 5.33
C LEU A 356 -9.28 -14.36 4.13
N CYS A 357 -10.35 -15.11 4.28
CA CYS A 357 -11.45 -15.10 3.35
C CYS A 357 -12.47 -14.03 3.73
N PRO A 358 -13.11 -13.37 2.75
CA PRO A 358 -14.28 -12.56 3.04
C PRO A 358 -15.33 -13.38 3.79
N GLU A 359 -15.95 -12.80 4.80
CA GLU A 359 -16.92 -13.50 5.64
C GLU A 359 -18.15 -13.94 4.83
N TYR A 360 -18.65 -15.13 5.09
CA TYR A 360 -19.82 -15.68 4.38
C TYR A 360 -21.06 -14.77 4.42
N ARG A 361 -21.29 -14.14 5.58
CA ARG A 361 -22.44 -13.23 5.78
C ARG A 361 -22.17 -11.79 5.35
N CYS A 362 -20.92 -11.46 5.02
CA CYS A 362 -20.51 -10.16 4.55
C CYS A 362 -19.29 -10.30 3.63
N PRO A 363 -19.49 -10.81 2.41
CA PRO A 363 -18.39 -11.13 1.49
C PRO A 363 -17.82 -9.91 0.78
N PHE A 364 -17.92 -8.74 1.39
CA PHE A 364 -17.57 -7.45 0.81
C PHE A 364 -16.24 -6.94 1.33
N ILE A 365 -15.60 -6.06 0.56
CA ILE A 365 -14.54 -5.19 1.08
C ILE A 365 -15.14 -4.41 2.25
N ARG A 366 -14.43 -4.39 3.36
CA ARG A 366 -14.95 -3.79 4.59
C ARG A 366 -14.82 -2.28 4.56
N THR A 367 -15.95 -1.64 4.79
CA THR A 367 -16.11 -0.20 4.96
C THR A 367 -16.58 0.08 6.40
N PRO A 368 -16.48 1.32 6.91
CA PRO A 368 -17.06 1.65 8.22
C PRO A 368 -18.55 1.28 8.31
N SER A 369 -19.32 1.53 7.27
CA SER A 369 -20.76 1.25 7.27
C SER A 369 -21.07 -0.25 7.36
N ASN A 370 -20.49 -1.08 6.48
CA ASN A 370 -20.76 -2.53 6.48
C ASN A 370 -20.02 -3.28 7.60
N SER A 371 -19.08 -2.62 8.29
CA SER A 371 -18.46 -3.13 9.52
C SER A 371 -19.40 -3.04 10.72
N ILE A 372 -20.32 -2.06 10.73
CA ILE A 372 -21.36 -1.92 11.77
C ILE A 372 -22.57 -2.78 11.44
N ALA A 373 -23.08 -2.66 10.21
CA ALA A 373 -24.27 -3.36 9.74
C ALA A 373 -24.10 -3.84 8.30
N CYS A 374 -23.77 -5.11 8.15
CA CYS A 374 -23.62 -5.69 6.82
C CYS A 374 -24.98 -6.20 6.30
N VAL A 375 -25.51 -5.53 5.29
CA VAL A 375 -26.79 -5.85 4.65
C VAL A 375 -26.54 -6.62 3.37
N MET A 376 -27.07 -7.85 3.30
CA MET A 376 -27.15 -8.65 2.08
C MET A 376 -28.46 -8.34 1.38
N THR A 377 -28.41 -7.84 0.15
CA THR A 377 -29.61 -7.69 -0.69
C THR A 377 -29.85 -8.97 -1.48
N GLU A 378 -31.09 -9.17 -1.97
CA GLU A 378 -31.43 -10.32 -2.81
C GLU A 378 -30.54 -10.47 -4.04
N GLU A 379 -30.09 -9.34 -4.63
CA GLU A 379 -29.15 -9.30 -5.76
C GLU A 379 -27.77 -9.84 -5.40
N ASN A 380 -27.39 -9.83 -4.11
CA ASN A 380 -26.12 -10.33 -3.60
C ASN A 380 -26.19 -11.80 -3.13
N VAL A 381 -27.36 -12.38 -3.10
CA VAL A 381 -27.56 -13.81 -2.84
C VAL A 381 -27.26 -14.54 -4.15
N ILE A 382 -26.14 -15.23 -4.20
CA ILE A 382 -25.81 -16.10 -5.34
C ILE A 382 -26.83 -17.25 -5.31
N ASP A 383 -27.66 -17.34 -6.37
CA ASP A 383 -28.64 -18.39 -6.54
C ASP A 383 -28.01 -19.77 -6.30
N GLY A 384 -28.63 -20.55 -5.41
CA GLY A 384 -28.52 -22.01 -5.39
C GLY A 384 -27.62 -22.64 -4.34
N VAL A 385 -27.34 -22.00 -3.16
CA VAL A 385 -26.81 -22.74 -2.00
C VAL A 385 -27.45 -22.22 -0.70
N LEU A 386 -28.54 -22.83 -0.30
CA LEU A 386 -28.91 -22.97 1.11
C LEU A 386 -28.10 -24.08 1.74
#